data_9dcb8f37324b6f3c7e00cf5ee4bc81d9
#
_entry.id   9dcb8f37324b6f3c7e00cf5ee4bc81d9
#
_cell.length_a   1.000
_cell.length_b   1.000
_cell.length_c   1.000
_cell.angle_alpha   90.00
_cell.angle_beta   90.00
_cell.angle_gamma   90.00
#
_symmetry.space_group_name_H-M   'P 1'
#
loop_
_entity.id
_entity.type
_entity.pdbx_description
1 polymer ?
#
loop_
_entity_poly.entity_id
_entity_poly.type
_entity_poly.pdbx_seq_one_letter_code
_entity_poly.pdbx_strand_id
1 'polypeptide(L)'
;MCVVIFSEEKKCEIKNIVTIEKDRGKGYGRYMIHYICEHYCSQYDWGYMKKDRCRDIMEFCEKCGFTDEDEVYLKKELMSEIDTKRVINLAMEAGRMLLKNGGEIFRVEETMMRICRRFGVKYVELFTLSHGLFICAGTDKEKLYTKVKQVPLSSTHLGIVAEVNDLSREIAAGHVGIEEAIKKLKKIDKMPVKRI
;
A
#
# COMPACT_ATOMS: atom_id res chain seq x y z
N MET A 1 17.82 15.08 -2.57
CA MET A 1 16.73 16.02 -2.18
C MET A 1 15.61 15.88 -3.19
N CYS A 2 14.38 15.81 -2.73
CA CYS A 2 13.19 15.81 -3.61
C CYS A 2 12.18 16.84 -3.08
N VAL A 3 11.49 17.51 -3.99
CA VAL A 3 10.38 18.44 -3.68
C VAL A 3 9.13 17.91 -4.33
N VAL A 4 8.10 17.67 -3.51
CA VAL A 4 6.78 17.21 -3.94
C VAL A 4 5.76 18.28 -3.60
N ILE A 5 4.88 18.59 -4.54
CA ILE A 5 3.77 19.52 -4.33
C ILE A 5 2.47 18.75 -4.49
N PHE A 6 1.60 18.90 -3.50
CA PHE A 6 0.26 18.37 -3.52
C PHE A 6 -0.72 19.50 -3.88
N SER A 7 -1.57 19.26 -4.87
CA SER A 7 -2.61 20.21 -5.27
C SER A 7 -3.98 19.77 -4.75
N GLU A 8 -4.90 20.74 -4.61
CA GLU A 8 -6.29 20.49 -4.23
C GLU A 8 -7.03 19.60 -5.22
N GLU A 9 -6.57 19.52 -6.47
CA GLU A 9 -7.13 18.65 -7.52
C GLU A 9 -6.68 17.19 -7.42
N LYS A 10 -6.20 16.74 -6.28
CA LYS A 10 -5.67 15.38 -6.08
C LYS A 10 -4.51 15.01 -7.02
N LYS A 11 -3.68 15.98 -7.36
CA LYS A 11 -2.48 15.79 -8.16
C LYS A 11 -1.24 15.82 -7.28
N CYS A 12 -0.34 14.87 -7.48
CA CYS A 12 0.97 14.83 -6.84
C CYS A 12 2.03 15.19 -7.88
N GLU A 13 2.56 16.42 -7.84
CA GLU A 13 3.63 16.85 -8.74
C GLU A 13 5.00 16.69 -8.08
N ILE A 14 5.89 15.92 -8.70
CA ILE A 14 7.29 15.79 -8.29
C ILE A 14 8.10 16.83 -9.07
N LYS A 15 8.56 17.88 -8.39
CA LYS A 15 9.25 19.01 -9.04
C LYS A 15 10.73 18.82 -9.22
N ASN A 16 11.42 18.31 -8.20
CA ASN A 16 12.89 18.19 -8.22
C ASN A 16 13.31 16.88 -7.57
N ILE A 17 14.15 16.13 -8.28
CA ILE A 17 14.86 14.97 -7.75
C ILE A 17 16.33 15.20 -8.00
N VAL A 18 17.11 15.32 -6.93
CA VAL A 18 18.54 15.56 -7.01
C VAL A 18 19.29 14.49 -6.23
N THR A 19 20.19 13.80 -6.91
CA THR A 19 21.18 12.91 -6.29
C THR A 19 22.55 13.55 -6.42
N ILE A 20 23.32 13.59 -5.34
CA ILE A 20 24.69 14.11 -5.35
C ILE A 20 25.55 13.25 -6.30
N GLU A 21 26.52 13.89 -6.96
CA GLU A 21 27.25 13.30 -8.07
C GLU A 21 27.93 11.97 -7.73
N LYS A 22 28.59 11.89 -6.58
CA LYS A 22 29.26 10.67 -6.08
C LYS A 22 28.34 9.48 -5.84
N ASP A 23 27.02 9.71 -5.77
CA ASP A 23 26.01 8.71 -5.48
C ASP A 23 25.07 8.47 -6.68
N ARG A 24 25.33 9.07 -7.84
CA ARG A 24 24.62 8.80 -9.08
C ARG A 24 24.89 7.36 -9.54
N GLY A 25 23.92 6.77 -10.22
CA GLY A 25 23.99 5.39 -10.70
C GLY A 25 23.75 4.30 -9.65
N LYS A 26 23.72 4.63 -8.35
CA LYS A 26 23.50 3.67 -7.26
C LYS A 26 22.02 3.35 -6.97
N GLY A 27 21.09 3.85 -7.77
CA GLY A 27 19.65 3.58 -7.63
C GLY A 27 18.90 4.49 -6.65
N TYR A 28 19.56 5.44 -5.98
CA TYR A 28 18.91 6.30 -4.98
C TYR A 28 17.77 7.16 -5.54
N GLY A 29 17.89 7.66 -6.76
CA GLY A 29 16.82 8.43 -7.41
C GLY A 29 15.56 7.59 -7.59
N ARG A 30 15.70 6.35 -8.07
CA ARG A 30 14.60 5.41 -8.23
C ARG A 30 13.98 5.03 -6.90
N TYR A 31 14.80 4.74 -5.90
CA TYR A 31 14.35 4.45 -4.55
C TYR A 31 13.54 5.63 -3.97
N MET A 32 14.02 6.86 -4.16
CA MET A 32 13.36 8.08 -3.68
C MET A 32 11.98 8.28 -4.33
N ILE A 33 11.86 8.09 -5.66
CA ILE A 33 10.56 8.16 -6.36
C ILE A 33 9.61 7.10 -5.81
N HIS A 34 10.09 5.86 -5.69
CA HIS A 34 9.28 4.77 -5.17
C HIS A 34 8.79 5.05 -3.74
N TYR A 35 9.71 5.48 -2.88
CA TYR A 35 9.39 5.85 -1.50
C TYR A 35 8.34 6.97 -1.41
N ILE A 36 8.48 8.02 -2.22
CA ILE A 36 7.53 9.14 -2.27
C ILE A 36 6.16 8.66 -2.76
N CYS A 37 6.12 7.90 -3.85
CA CYS A 37 4.88 7.36 -4.38
C CYS A 37 4.17 6.46 -3.36
N GLU A 38 4.90 5.63 -2.66
CA GLU A 38 4.36 4.69 -1.69
C GLU A 38 3.87 5.37 -0.39
N HIS A 39 4.63 6.35 0.13
CA HIS A 39 4.38 6.90 1.47
C HIS A 39 3.57 8.19 1.48
N TYR A 40 3.71 9.02 0.46
CA TYR A 40 3.12 10.36 0.42
C TYR A 40 2.05 10.53 -0.65
N CYS A 41 2.17 9.82 -1.77
CA CYS A 41 1.26 9.98 -2.90
C CYS A 41 0.18 8.90 -2.99
N SER A 42 0.11 7.96 -2.04
CA SER A 42 -0.85 6.84 -2.04
C SER A 42 -2.33 7.26 -1.97
N GLN A 43 -2.61 8.51 -1.63
CA GLN A 43 -3.96 9.10 -1.66
C GLN A 43 -4.32 9.77 -2.99
N TYR A 44 -3.36 9.81 -3.93
CA TYR A 44 -3.51 10.40 -5.25
C TYR A 44 -3.51 9.30 -6.31
N ASP A 45 -4.26 9.50 -7.38
CA ASP A 45 -4.36 8.51 -8.45
C ASP A 45 -3.14 8.55 -9.38
N TRP A 46 -2.55 9.74 -9.56
CA TRP A 46 -1.47 9.99 -10.51
C TRP A 46 -0.36 10.83 -9.91
N GLY A 47 0.88 10.46 -10.23
CA GLY A 47 2.06 11.29 -10.05
C GLY A 47 2.44 11.98 -11.37
N TYR A 48 2.86 13.22 -11.30
CA TYR A 48 3.21 14.04 -12.46
C TYR A 48 4.61 14.60 -12.34
N MET A 49 5.30 14.71 -13.48
CA MET A 49 6.56 15.45 -13.62
C MET A 49 6.50 16.30 -14.90
N LYS A 50 6.94 17.58 -14.84
CA LYS A 50 6.97 18.43 -16.04
C LYS A 50 8.04 17.98 -17.02
N LYS A 51 7.68 17.80 -18.29
CA LYS A 51 8.59 17.36 -19.36
C LYS A 51 9.76 18.28 -19.59
N ASP A 52 9.58 19.59 -19.50
CA ASP A 52 10.63 20.58 -19.64
C ASP A 52 11.79 20.38 -18.66
N ARG A 53 11.51 19.82 -17.49
CA ARG A 53 12.47 19.49 -16.43
C ARG A 53 13.06 18.09 -16.53
N CYS A 54 12.49 17.26 -17.38
CA CYS A 54 12.86 15.84 -17.52
C CYS A 54 13.64 15.52 -18.79
N ARG A 55 13.93 16.51 -19.65
CA ARG A 55 14.57 16.29 -20.97
C ARG A 55 15.80 15.40 -20.89
N ASP A 56 16.70 15.67 -19.94
CA ASP A 56 17.96 14.96 -19.79
C ASP A 56 17.83 13.64 -19.00
N ILE A 57 16.65 13.35 -18.46
CA ILE A 57 16.39 12.19 -17.62
C ILE A 57 15.14 11.41 -18.04
N MET A 58 14.69 11.54 -19.29
CA MET A 58 13.50 10.86 -19.82
C MET A 58 13.56 9.35 -19.59
N GLU A 59 14.67 8.72 -20.01
CA GLU A 59 14.89 7.28 -19.83
C GLU A 59 14.83 6.85 -18.35
N PHE A 60 15.31 7.70 -17.45
CA PHE A 60 15.21 7.44 -16.01
C PHE A 60 13.75 7.54 -15.53
N CYS A 61 12.99 8.53 -16.01
CA CYS A 61 11.56 8.68 -15.68
C CYS A 61 10.75 7.48 -16.16
N GLU A 62 10.97 7.02 -17.39
CA GLU A 62 10.35 5.80 -17.95
C GLU A 62 10.68 4.56 -17.12
N LYS A 63 11.95 4.38 -16.74
CA LYS A 63 12.38 3.29 -15.83
C LYS A 63 11.74 3.38 -14.43
N CYS A 64 11.28 4.56 -14.04
CA CYS A 64 10.50 4.77 -12.82
C CYS A 64 9.00 4.57 -13.01
N GLY A 65 8.55 4.26 -14.24
CA GLY A 65 7.16 3.96 -14.58
C GLY A 65 6.33 5.20 -14.93
N PHE A 66 6.96 6.29 -15.33
CA PHE A 66 6.25 7.42 -15.93
C PHE A 66 6.02 7.19 -17.41
N THR A 67 4.83 7.54 -17.90
CA THR A 67 4.44 7.45 -19.31
C THR A 67 4.33 8.84 -19.93
N ASP A 68 4.61 8.90 -21.23
CA ASP A 68 4.58 10.13 -22.04
C ASP A 68 3.25 10.25 -22.82
N GLU A 69 2.14 10.32 -22.08
CA GLU A 69 0.78 10.38 -22.66
C GLU A 69 0.16 11.79 -22.66
N ASP A 70 0.77 12.75 -21.97
CA ASP A 70 0.29 14.11 -21.83
C ASP A 70 1.27 15.08 -22.51
N GLU A 71 0.77 16.20 -23.09
CA GLU A 71 1.62 17.14 -23.80
C GLU A 71 2.64 17.87 -22.91
N VAL A 72 2.31 18.12 -21.66
CA VAL A 72 3.08 18.92 -20.71
C VAL A 72 3.75 18.09 -19.62
N TYR A 73 3.14 16.97 -19.22
CA TYR A 73 3.54 16.18 -18.07
C TYR A 73 3.82 14.73 -18.43
N LEU A 74 4.82 14.16 -17.76
CA LEU A 74 4.95 12.72 -17.62
C LEU A 74 4.02 12.25 -16.51
N LYS A 75 3.26 11.20 -16.75
CA LYS A 75 2.30 10.63 -15.81
C LYS A 75 2.80 9.29 -15.29
N LYS A 76 2.51 9.02 -14.03
CA LYS A 76 2.72 7.71 -13.41
C LYS A 76 1.47 7.32 -12.63
N GLU A 77 0.91 6.18 -12.94
CA GLU A 77 -0.11 5.58 -12.10
C GLU A 77 0.51 5.17 -10.76
N LEU A 78 -0.01 5.71 -9.67
CA LEU A 78 0.59 5.55 -8.34
C LEU A 78 0.23 4.20 -7.72
N MET A 79 -0.83 3.58 -8.21
CA MET A 79 -1.25 2.26 -7.77
C MET A 79 -1.42 1.32 -8.96
N SER A 80 -0.43 0.47 -9.19
CA SER A 80 -0.49 -0.56 -10.22
C SER A 80 -1.45 -1.69 -9.84
N GLU A 81 -1.90 -2.45 -10.85
CA GLU A 81 -2.68 -3.69 -10.65
C GLU A 81 -1.96 -4.68 -9.71
N ILE A 82 -0.64 -4.77 -9.82
CA ILE A 82 0.19 -5.63 -8.96
C ILE A 82 0.16 -5.13 -7.53
N ASP A 83 0.27 -3.82 -7.32
CA ASP A 83 0.22 -3.22 -5.98
C ASP A 83 -1.16 -3.38 -5.35
N THR A 84 -2.23 -3.22 -6.13
CA THR A 84 -3.60 -3.49 -5.69
C THR A 84 -3.77 -4.91 -5.17
N LYS A 85 -3.29 -5.92 -5.90
CA LYS A 85 -3.31 -7.32 -5.47
C LYS A 85 -2.50 -7.56 -4.20
N ARG A 86 -1.36 -6.87 -4.06
CA ARG A 86 -0.51 -6.97 -2.87
C ARG A 86 -1.19 -6.37 -1.64
N VAL A 87 -1.85 -5.24 -1.78
CA VAL A 87 -2.64 -4.61 -0.71
C VAL A 87 -3.79 -5.50 -0.27
N ILE A 88 -4.54 -6.06 -1.23
CA ILE A 88 -5.62 -6.99 -0.93
C ILE A 88 -5.09 -8.23 -0.19
N ASN A 89 -3.93 -8.75 -0.59
CA ASN A 89 -3.28 -9.86 0.10
C ASN A 89 -2.88 -9.50 1.53
N LEU A 90 -2.29 -8.32 1.73
CA LEU A 90 -1.92 -7.82 3.05
C LEU A 90 -3.14 -7.68 3.96
N ALA A 91 -4.23 -7.06 3.45
CA ALA A 91 -5.48 -6.91 4.19
C ALA A 91 -6.09 -8.28 4.56
N MET A 92 -6.11 -9.23 3.61
CA MET A 92 -6.59 -10.60 3.85
C MET A 92 -5.77 -11.34 4.90
N GLU A 93 -4.44 -11.20 4.90
CA GLU A 93 -3.61 -11.84 5.92
C GLU A 93 -3.82 -11.22 7.30
N ALA A 94 -3.92 -9.89 7.39
CA ALA A 94 -4.26 -9.21 8.63
C ALA A 94 -5.62 -9.67 9.17
N GLY A 95 -6.65 -9.70 8.31
CA GLY A 95 -7.99 -10.21 8.66
C GLY A 95 -7.96 -11.68 9.11
N ARG A 96 -7.23 -12.54 8.41
CA ARG A 96 -7.04 -13.95 8.79
C ARG A 96 -6.44 -14.07 10.19
N MET A 97 -5.41 -13.30 10.47
CA MET A 97 -4.73 -13.36 11.77
C MET A 97 -5.63 -12.90 12.90
N LEU A 98 -6.38 -11.81 12.69
CA LEU A 98 -7.37 -11.35 13.66
C LEU A 98 -8.44 -12.41 13.92
N LEU A 99 -9.10 -12.90 12.85
CA LEU A 99 -10.19 -13.86 12.96
C LEU A 99 -9.74 -15.16 13.62
N LYS A 100 -8.59 -15.72 13.18
CA LYS A 100 -7.99 -16.94 13.73
C LYS A 100 -7.70 -16.84 15.22
N ASN A 101 -7.35 -15.65 15.71
CA ASN A 101 -6.92 -15.42 17.09
C ASN A 101 -8.00 -14.79 17.99
N GLY A 102 -9.27 -14.85 17.56
CA GLY A 102 -10.42 -14.43 18.37
C GLY A 102 -10.77 -12.95 18.24
N GLY A 103 -10.33 -12.29 17.17
CA GLY A 103 -10.78 -10.93 16.84
C GLY A 103 -12.26 -10.90 16.45
N GLU A 104 -12.97 -9.89 16.90
CA GLU A 104 -14.38 -9.66 16.58
C GLU A 104 -14.57 -9.35 15.09
N ILE A 105 -15.62 -9.89 14.47
CA ILE A 105 -15.87 -9.80 13.02
C ILE A 105 -15.82 -8.36 12.52
N PHE A 106 -16.49 -7.42 13.19
CA PHE A 106 -16.51 -6.02 12.77
C PHE A 106 -15.13 -5.37 12.83
N ARG A 107 -14.28 -5.75 13.79
CA ARG A 107 -12.88 -5.28 13.87
C ARG A 107 -12.00 -5.85 12.78
N VAL A 108 -12.26 -7.09 12.37
CA VAL A 108 -11.59 -7.71 11.23
C VAL A 108 -11.87 -6.90 9.97
N GLU A 109 -13.15 -6.62 9.68
CA GLU A 109 -13.56 -5.85 8.51
C GLU A 109 -13.03 -4.41 8.56
N GLU A 110 -13.12 -3.74 9.71
CA GLU A 110 -12.58 -2.40 9.89
C GLU A 110 -11.07 -2.34 9.61
N THR A 111 -10.32 -3.32 10.11
CA THR A 111 -8.87 -3.40 9.90
C THR A 111 -8.53 -3.64 8.43
N MET A 112 -9.21 -4.56 7.77
CA MET A 112 -9.02 -4.83 6.34
C MET A 112 -9.36 -3.59 5.49
N MET A 113 -10.49 -2.93 5.78
CA MET A 113 -10.92 -1.71 5.12
C MET A 113 -9.90 -0.58 5.30
N ARG A 114 -9.38 -0.39 6.51
CA ARG A 114 -8.38 0.62 6.85
C ARG A 114 -7.09 0.43 6.03
N ILE A 115 -6.60 -0.81 5.93
CA ILE A 115 -5.42 -1.15 5.13
C ILE A 115 -5.68 -0.85 3.65
N CYS A 116 -6.79 -1.31 3.09
CA CYS A 116 -7.14 -1.08 1.70
C CYS A 116 -7.22 0.42 1.36
N ARG A 117 -7.95 1.19 2.17
CA ARG A 117 -8.13 2.64 1.95
C ARG A 117 -6.81 3.41 2.04
N ARG A 118 -5.94 3.05 2.99
CA ARG A 118 -4.65 3.73 3.16
C ARG A 118 -3.78 3.64 1.92
N PHE A 119 -3.82 2.51 1.24
CA PHE A 119 -3.07 2.27 0.01
C PHE A 119 -3.86 2.54 -1.28
N GLY A 120 -4.94 3.32 -1.22
CA GLY A 120 -5.63 3.83 -2.40
C GLY A 120 -6.60 2.85 -3.08
N VAL A 121 -6.92 1.71 -2.47
CA VAL A 121 -7.98 0.83 -2.97
C VAL A 121 -9.33 1.48 -2.69
N LYS A 122 -10.02 1.91 -3.75
CA LYS A 122 -11.23 2.75 -3.65
C LYS A 122 -12.50 1.96 -3.42
N TYR A 123 -12.62 0.86 -4.15
CA TYR A 123 -13.80 0.00 -4.10
C TYR A 123 -13.45 -1.22 -3.27
N VAL A 124 -14.09 -1.37 -2.13
CA VAL A 124 -13.81 -2.46 -1.18
C VAL A 124 -15.13 -2.94 -0.59
N GLU A 125 -15.46 -4.18 -0.88
CA GLU A 125 -16.54 -4.91 -0.26
C GLU A 125 -15.97 -6.07 0.54
N LEU A 126 -16.36 -6.16 1.79
CA LEU A 126 -15.89 -7.16 2.74
C LEU A 126 -17.09 -7.92 3.30
N PHE A 127 -16.92 -9.21 3.44
CA PHE A 127 -17.86 -10.06 4.14
C PHE A 127 -17.11 -11.09 4.96
N THR A 128 -17.31 -11.06 6.26
CA THR A 128 -16.60 -11.91 7.21
C THR A 128 -17.59 -12.83 7.93
N LEU A 129 -17.27 -14.10 7.91
CA LEU A 129 -17.94 -15.14 8.68
C LEU A 129 -17.00 -15.66 9.77
N SER A 130 -17.52 -16.44 10.72
CA SER A 130 -16.71 -17.04 11.79
C SER A 130 -15.52 -17.87 11.27
N HIS A 131 -15.59 -18.41 10.06
CA HIS A 131 -14.58 -19.31 9.46
C HIS A 131 -14.15 -18.88 8.06
N GLY A 132 -14.50 -17.68 7.61
CA GLY A 132 -14.23 -17.26 6.24
C GLY A 132 -14.15 -15.76 6.06
N LEU A 133 -13.29 -15.35 5.15
CA LEU A 133 -13.11 -13.99 4.73
C LEU A 133 -13.36 -13.88 3.23
N PHE A 134 -14.11 -12.87 2.84
CA PHE A 134 -14.39 -12.53 1.46
C PHE A 134 -14.02 -11.06 1.26
N ILE A 135 -13.29 -10.78 0.20
CA ILE A 135 -12.97 -9.43 -0.24
C ILE A 135 -13.19 -9.32 -1.74
N CYS A 136 -13.90 -8.27 -2.14
CA CYS A 136 -13.98 -7.83 -3.52
C CYS A 136 -13.48 -6.39 -3.54
N ALA A 137 -12.35 -6.13 -4.19
CA ALA A 137 -11.73 -4.82 -4.10
C ALA A 137 -10.91 -4.45 -5.34
N GLY A 138 -10.81 -3.15 -5.61
CA GLY A 138 -10.05 -2.61 -6.72
C GLY A 138 -9.92 -1.09 -6.67
N THR A 139 -9.11 -0.56 -7.55
CA THR A 139 -8.98 0.90 -7.77
C THR A 139 -10.03 1.41 -8.76
N ASP A 140 -10.54 0.54 -9.61
CA ASP A 140 -11.56 0.79 -10.61
C ASP A 140 -12.74 -0.16 -10.43
N LYS A 141 -13.97 0.29 -10.73
CA LYS A 141 -15.20 -0.53 -10.68
C LYS A 141 -15.20 -1.67 -11.68
N GLU A 142 -14.52 -1.49 -12.80
CA GLU A 142 -14.45 -2.51 -13.87
C GLU A 142 -13.36 -3.55 -13.61
N LYS A 143 -12.40 -3.23 -12.71
CA LYS A 143 -11.26 -4.10 -12.38
C LYS A 143 -11.24 -4.45 -10.90
N LEU A 144 -12.20 -5.26 -10.48
CA LEU A 144 -12.26 -5.77 -9.12
C LEU A 144 -11.61 -7.14 -8.99
N TYR A 145 -10.86 -7.33 -7.91
CA TYR A 145 -10.27 -8.59 -7.52
C TYR A 145 -11.06 -9.19 -6.37
N THR A 146 -11.55 -10.40 -6.58
CA THR A 146 -12.23 -11.14 -5.52
C THR A 146 -11.30 -12.19 -4.94
N LYS A 147 -11.25 -12.24 -3.62
CA LYS A 147 -10.49 -13.25 -2.88
C LYS A 147 -11.31 -13.82 -1.74
N VAL A 148 -11.21 -15.13 -1.60
CA VAL A 148 -11.85 -15.89 -0.51
C VAL A 148 -10.77 -16.62 0.27
N LYS A 149 -10.91 -16.65 1.58
CA LYS A 149 -10.00 -17.39 2.45
C LYS A 149 -10.76 -18.07 3.57
N GLN A 150 -10.63 -19.37 3.66
CA GLN A 150 -11.09 -20.12 4.82
C GLN A 150 -10.12 -19.91 5.99
N VAL A 151 -10.67 -19.72 7.18
CA VAL A 151 -9.90 -19.51 8.41
C VAL A 151 -10.29 -20.61 9.39
N PRO A 152 -9.39 -21.53 9.70
CA PRO A 152 -9.65 -22.56 10.69
C PRO A 152 -9.76 -21.95 12.08
N LEU A 153 -10.63 -22.50 12.91
CA LEU A 153 -10.71 -22.15 14.33
C LEU A 153 -9.38 -22.46 15.01
N SER A 154 -8.97 -21.56 15.90
CA SER A 154 -7.78 -21.70 16.72
C SER A 154 -8.07 -21.17 18.12
N SER A 155 -7.16 -21.41 19.05
CA SER A 155 -7.20 -20.80 20.39
C SER A 155 -7.00 -19.30 20.28
N THR A 156 -7.70 -18.56 21.12
CA THR A 156 -7.59 -17.09 21.19
C THR A 156 -6.19 -16.67 21.61
N HIS A 157 -5.59 -15.74 20.85
CA HIS A 157 -4.30 -15.14 21.14
C HIS A 157 -4.39 -13.61 21.07
N LEU A 158 -4.81 -12.99 22.17
CA LEU A 158 -5.04 -11.53 22.24
C LEU A 158 -3.78 -10.70 21.93
N GLY A 159 -2.57 -11.22 22.20
CA GLY A 159 -1.32 -10.56 21.84
C GLY A 159 -1.17 -10.39 20.33
N ILE A 160 -1.49 -11.40 19.52
CA ILE A 160 -1.49 -11.29 18.06
C ILE A 160 -2.56 -10.29 17.61
N VAL A 161 -3.74 -10.32 18.22
CA VAL A 161 -4.81 -9.37 17.90
C VAL A 161 -4.37 -7.93 18.16
N ALA A 162 -3.71 -7.65 19.29
CA ALA A 162 -3.18 -6.34 19.63
C ALA A 162 -2.13 -5.87 18.60
N GLU A 163 -1.13 -6.69 18.32
CA GLU A 163 -0.05 -6.36 17.38
C GLU A 163 -0.57 -6.09 15.94
N VAL A 164 -1.54 -6.87 15.45
CA VAL A 164 -2.14 -6.63 14.13
C VAL A 164 -2.93 -5.33 14.12
N ASN A 165 -3.65 -5.00 15.19
CA ASN A 165 -4.37 -3.73 15.32
C ASN A 165 -3.40 -2.55 15.34
N ASP A 166 -2.30 -2.63 16.08
CA ASP A 166 -1.29 -1.59 16.16
C ASP A 166 -0.60 -1.38 14.81
N LEU A 167 -0.21 -2.47 14.14
CA LEU A 167 0.32 -2.40 12.77
C LEU A 167 -0.68 -1.73 11.81
N SER A 168 -1.97 -2.03 11.90
CA SER A 168 -2.98 -1.40 11.06
C SER A 168 -3.12 0.11 11.29
N ARG A 169 -2.88 0.58 12.51
CA ARG A 169 -2.85 2.01 12.86
C ARG A 169 -1.60 2.69 12.34
N GLU A 170 -0.42 2.06 12.46
CA GLU A 170 0.83 2.55 11.86
C GLU A 170 0.71 2.69 10.35
N ILE A 171 0.09 1.71 9.68
CA ILE A 171 -0.22 1.77 8.25
C ILE A 171 -1.13 2.97 7.98
N ALA A 172 -2.24 3.13 8.70
CA ALA A 172 -3.19 4.23 8.50
C ALA A 172 -2.54 5.61 8.71
N ALA A 173 -1.65 5.73 9.68
CA ALA A 173 -0.89 6.95 9.95
C ALA A 173 0.17 7.25 8.87
N GLY A 174 0.45 6.32 7.96
CA GLY A 174 1.44 6.49 6.91
C GLY A 174 2.88 6.21 7.33
N HIS A 175 3.09 5.63 8.50
CA HIS A 175 4.43 5.33 9.02
C HIS A 175 5.03 4.07 8.40
N VAL A 176 4.20 3.21 7.78
CA VAL A 176 4.61 1.90 7.27
C VAL A 176 4.10 1.71 5.85
N GLY A 177 5.01 1.41 4.92
CA GLY A 177 4.71 1.06 3.53
C GLY A 177 4.34 -0.42 3.36
N ILE A 178 3.89 -0.80 2.15
CA ILE A 178 3.38 -2.15 1.85
C ILE A 178 4.41 -3.23 2.19
N GLU A 179 5.66 -3.08 1.75
CA GLU A 179 6.72 -4.09 1.95
C GLU A 179 7.05 -4.30 3.43
N GLU A 180 7.14 -3.20 4.16
CA GLU A 180 7.42 -3.24 5.59
C GLU A 180 6.24 -3.85 6.36
N ALA A 181 5.01 -3.50 6.00
CA ALA A 181 3.79 -4.05 6.57
C ALA A 181 3.74 -5.58 6.39
N ILE A 182 4.05 -6.08 5.18
CA ILE A 182 4.13 -7.52 4.90
C ILE A 182 5.18 -8.20 5.79
N LYS A 183 6.36 -7.58 5.95
CA LYS A 183 7.43 -8.12 6.81
C LYS A 183 7.01 -8.15 8.29
N LYS A 184 6.41 -7.07 8.79
CA LYS A 184 5.92 -6.98 10.18
C LYS A 184 4.83 -8.02 10.42
N LEU A 185 3.86 -8.16 9.51
CA LEU A 185 2.78 -9.12 9.64
C LEU A 185 3.29 -10.57 9.72
N LYS A 186 4.28 -10.93 8.89
CA LYS A 186 4.95 -12.24 8.94
C LYS A 186 5.68 -12.51 10.27
N LYS A 187 6.20 -11.47 10.92
CA LYS A 187 6.82 -11.60 12.26
C LYS A 187 5.75 -11.83 13.33
N ILE A 188 4.65 -11.10 13.27
CA ILE A 188 3.53 -11.25 14.21
C ILE A 188 2.92 -12.66 14.13
N ASP A 189 2.75 -13.22 12.91
CA ASP A 189 2.20 -14.58 12.71
C ASP A 189 3.06 -15.69 13.36
N LYS A 190 4.34 -15.42 13.62
CA LYS A 190 5.29 -16.34 14.26
C LYS A 190 5.42 -16.13 15.76
N MET A 191 4.65 -15.25 16.37
CA MET A 191 4.74 -14.99 17.80
C MET A 191 4.35 -16.23 18.60
N PRO A 192 5.16 -16.60 19.61
CA PRO A 192 4.86 -17.76 20.43
C PRO A 192 3.63 -17.50 21.30
N VAL A 193 2.79 -18.51 21.44
CA VAL A 193 1.68 -18.49 22.40
C VAL A 193 2.28 -18.46 23.80
N LYS A 194 2.21 -17.32 24.48
CA LYS A 194 2.50 -17.28 25.92
C LYS A 194 1.38 -18.06 26.62
N ARG A 195 1.69 -19.27 27.06
CA ARG A 195 0.82 -19.97 28.02
C ARG A 195 0.88 -19.19 29.33
N ILE A 196 -0.27 -18.62 29.72
CA ILE A 196 -0.47 -18.09 31.08
C ILE A 196 -0.64 -19.27 32.02
#